data_fe0442bf3fa2f368dc0415edbe59cc4a
#
_entry.id   fe0442bf3fa2f368dc0415edbe59cc4a
#
_cell.length_a   1.000
_cell.length_b   1.000
_cell.length_c   1.000
_cell.angle_alpha   90.00
_cell.angle_beta   90.00
_cell.angle_gamma   90.00
#
_symmetry.space_group_name_H-M   'P 1'
#
loop_
_entity.id
_entity.type
_entity.pdbx_description
1 polymer ?
#
loop_
_entity_poly.entity_id
_entity_poly.type
_entity_poly.pdbx_seq_one_letter_code
_entity_poly.pdbx_strand_id
1 'polypeptide(L)'
;MIMLLFCAACLLAASPVAARDQPRGDDRDQTTRIRAAVARGQLLPLPRVLAIARARVPGRLLDVELEEDGRRLLYEVKILTRSGRVVEVTVNARNGRILEVEED
;
A
#
# COMPACT_ATOMS: atom_id res chain seq x y z
N MET A 1 68.33 4.16 13.47
CA MET A 1 66.97 4.27 14.07
C MET A 1 65.97 4.50 12.99
N ILE A 2 65.26 3.48 12.65
CA ILE A 2 64.24 3.55 11.62
C ILE A 2 62.91 3.59 12.34
N MET A 3 62.26 4.74 12.29
CA MET A 3 60.88 4.88 12.77
C MET A 3 59.92 4.47 11.66
N LEU A 4 59.34 3.33 11.81
CA LEU A 4 58.25 2.87 10.95
C LEU A 4 56.95 3.52 11.42
N LEU A 5 56.50 4.53 10.68
CA LEU A 5 55.13 5.07 10.81
C LEU A 5 54.17 4.16 10.07
N PHE A 6 53.47 3.36 10.85
CA PHE A 6 52.28 2.65 10.32
C PHE A 6 51.13 3.64 10.26
N CYS A 7 50.88 4.11 9.08
CA CYS A 7 49.65 4.83 8.78
C CYS A 7 48.57 3.79 8.55
N ALA A 8 47.79 3.49 9.58
CA ALA A 8 46.58 2.69 9.44
C ALA A 8 45.54 3.55 8.78
N ALA A 9 45.41 3.43 7.49
CA ALA A 9 44.27 3.96 6.77
C ALA A 9 43.06 3.11 7.12
N CYS A 10 42.25 3.56 8.06
CA CYS A 10 40.90 3.04 8.24
C CYS A 10 40.06 3.43 7.01
N LEU A 11 39.97 2.51 6.07
CA LEU A 11 38.95 2.55 5.05
C LEU A 11 37.62 2.26 5.75
N LEU A 12 36.92 3.30 6.11
CA LEU A 12 35.49 3.21 6.39
C LEU A 12 34.78 2.93 5.07
N ALA A 13 34.58 1.66 4.82
CA ALA A 13 33.68 1.25 3.76
C ALA A 13 32.25 1.66 4.18
N ALA A 14 31.81 2.81 3.72
CA ALA A 14 30.43 3.19 3.81
C ALA A 14 29.64 2.24 2.91
N SER A 15 29.00 1.26 3.52
CA SER A 15 28.07 0.41 2.80
C SER A 15 26.89 1.28 2.38
N PRO A 16 26.54 1.35 1.09
CA PRO A 16 25.35 2.09 0.68
C PRO A 16 24.14 1.37 1.26
N VAL A 17 23.44 2.04 2.16
CA VAL A 17 22.12 1.61 2.60
C VAL A 17 21.19 1.86 1.42
N ALA A 18 20.98 0.84 0.63
CA ALA A 18 19.96 0.90 -0.41
C ALA A 18 18.61 0.77 0.26
N ALA A 19 17.97 1.90 0.53
CA ALA A 19 16.55 1.92 0.83
C ALA A 19 15.81 1.48 -0.43
N ARG A 20 15.28 0.27 -0.42
CA ARG A 20 14.59 -0.28 -1.56
C ARG A 20 13.12 -0.43 -1.26
N ASP A 21 12.38 0.60 -1.58
CA ASP A 21 10.96 0.50 -1.87
C ASP A 21 10.77 0.14 -3.34
N GLN A 22 11.35 -0.99 -3.77
CA GLN A 22 10.99 -1.53 -5.07
C GLN A 22 9.76 -2.42 -4.89
N PRO A 23 8.66 -2.12 -5.58
CA PRO A 23 7.50 -3.00 -5.56
C PRO A 23 7.93 -4.39 -6.03
N ARG A 24 7.52 -5.40 -5.29
CA ARG A 24 7.70 -6.80 -5.70
C ARG A 24 7.07 -7.00 -7.06
N GLY A 25 7.55 -7.97 -7.85
CA GLY A 25 6.98 -8.28 -9.16
C GLY A 25 5.48 -8.46 -9.14
N ASP A 26 4.95 -9.09 -8.08
CA ASP A 26 3.52 -9.30 -7.86
C ASP A 26 2.75 -7.98 -7.75
N ASP A 27 3.31 -6.97 -7.08
CA ASP A 27 2.69 -5.65 -6.92
C ASP A 27 2.59 -4.90 -8.24
N ARG A 28 3.59 -5.05 -9.12
CA ARG A 28 3.57 -4.45 -10.46
C ARG A 28 2.52 -5.10 -11.33
N ASP A 29 2.44 -6.42 -11.32
CA ASP A 29 1.43 -7.16 -12.07
C ASP A 29 0.03 -6.84 -11.59
N GLN A 30 -0.17 -6.73 -10.29
CA GLN A 30 -1.43 -6.32 -9.69
C GLN A 30 -1.79 -4.90 -10.11
N THR A 31 -0.87 -3.95 -10.03
CA THR A 31 -1.09 -2.56 -10.44
C THR A 31 -1.46 -2.47 -11.92
N THR A 32 -0.78 -3.20 -12.78
CA THR A 32 -1.07 -3.23 -14.21
C THR A 32 -2.45 -3.80 -14.50
N ARG A 33 -2.83 -4.89 -13.83
CA ARG A 33 -4.16 -5.49 -13.96
C ARG A 33 -5.26 -4.56 -13.48
N ILE A 34 -5.05 -3.88 -12.37
CA ILE A 34 -6.00 -2.88 -11.83
C ILE A 34 -6.22 -1.76 -12.84
N ARG A 35 -5.15 -1.17 -13.35
CA ARG A 35 -5.23 -0.09 -14.34
C ARG A 35 -5.97 -0.51 -15.59
N ALA A 36 -5.67 -1.69 -16.10
CA ALA A 36 -6.35 -2.26 -17.26
C ALA A 36 -7.83 -2.49 -17.00
N ALA A 37 -8.19 -3.03 -15.84
CA ALA A 37 -9.57 -3.27 -15.46
C ALA A 37 -10.36 -1.97 -15.25
N VAL A 38 -9.74 -0.94 -14.67
CA VAL A 38 -10.34 0.40 -14.52
C VAL A 38 -10.56 1.03 -15.91
N ALA A 39 -9.57 0.94 -16.79
CA ALA A 39 -9.68 1.47 -18.14
C ALA A 39 -10.79 0.81 -18.97
N ARG A 40 -11.08 -0.47 -18.70
CA ARG A 40 -12.19 -1.20 -19.34
C ARG A 40 -13.53 -1.03 -18.63
N GLY A 41 -13.61 -0.23 -17.58
CA GLY A 41 -14.83 -0.03 -16.80
C GLY A 41 -15.24 -1.24 -15.94
N GLN A 42 -14.32 -2.17 -15.70
CA GLN A 42 -14.59 -3.37 -14.89
C GLN A 42 -14.41 -3.13 -13.39
N LEU A 43 -13.60 -2.16 -13.04
CA LEU A 43 -13.36 -1.73 -11.66
C LEU A 43 -13.57 -0.23 -11.53
N LEU A 44 -14.04 0.20 -10.38
CA LEU A 44 -14.10 1.61 -10.05
C LEU A 44 -12.69 2.19 -9.88
N PRO A 45 -12.49 3.46 -10.28
CA PRO A 45 -11.23 4.15 -10.01
C PRO A 45 -10.96 4.22 -8.51
N LEU A 46 -9.71 4.05 -8.11
CA LEU A 46 -9.33 4.07 -6.70
C LEU A 46 -9.76 5.35 -5.95
N PRO A 47 -9.64 6.57 -6.52
CA PRO A 47 -10.13 7.77 -5.85
C PRO A 47 -11.61 7.71 -5.47
N ARG A 48 -12.44 7.07 -6.30
CA ARG A 48 -13.86 6.88 -6.01
C ARG A 48 -14.08 5.89 -4.87
N VAL A 49 -13.34 4.78 -4.85
CA VAL A 49 -13.40 3.80 -3.76
C VAL A 49 -13.00 4.43 -2.43
N LEU A 50 -11.95 5.24 -2.43
CA LEU A 50 -11.50 5.96 -1.24
C LEU A 50 -12.54 6.97 -0.75
N ALA A 51 -13.20 7.68 -1.66
CA ALA A 51 -14.25 8.60 -1.31
C ALA A 51 -15.44 7.88 -0.65
N ILE A 52 -15.83 6.72 -1.16
CA ILE A 52 -16.89 5.88 -0.59
C ILE A 52 -16.52 5.41 0.81
N ALA A 53 -15.31 4.90 0.98
CA ALA A 53 -14.83 4.42 2.28
C ALA A 53 -14.75 5.54 3.32
N ARG A 54 -14.22 6.72 2.94
CA ARG A 54 -14.12 7.88 3.83
C ARG A 54 -15.46 8.52 4.16
N ALA A 55 -16.43 8.45 3.28
CA ALA A 55 -17.79 8.89 3.58
C ALA A 55 -18.43 8.03 4.68
N ARG A 56 -18.09 6.76 4.71
CA ARG A 56 -18.59 5.83 5.74
C ARG A 56 -17.80 5.93 7.04
N VAL A 57 -16.46 6.01 6.93
CA VAL A 57 -15.54 6.10 8.06
C VAL A 57 -14.58 7.27 7.81
N PRO A 58 -14.88 8.46 8.33
CA PRO A 58 -13.98 9.60 8.19
C PRO A 58 -12.66 9.36 8.92
N GLY A 59 -11.56 9.75 8.28
CA GLY A 59 -10.25 9.60 8.86
C GLY A 59 -9.12 9.62 7.84
N ARG A 60 -7.95 9.24 8.31
CA ARG A 60 -6.75 9.19 7.50
C ARG A 60 -6.57 7.81 6.88
N LEU A 61 -6.31 7.78 5.59
CA LEU A 61 -5.99 6.54 4.89
C LEU A 61 -4.65 5.98 5.37
N LEU A 62 -4.64 4.71 5.78
CA LEU A 62 -3.43 3.98 6.16
C LEU A 62 -2.97 3.02 5.07
N ASP A 63 -3.90 2.29 4.47
CA ASP A 63 -3.57 1.25 3.50
C ASP A 63 -4.78 0.92 2.62
N VAL A 64 -4.50 0.44 1.42
CA VAL A 64 -5.50 -0.08 0.49
C VAL A 64 -4.96 -1.33 -0.18
N GLU A 65 -5.72 -2.40 -0.13
CA GLU A 65 -5.39 -3.65 -0.79
C GLU A 65 -6.52 -4.11 -1.70
N LEU A 66 -6.19 -4.65 -2.85
CA LEU A 66 -7.14 -5.35 -3.71
C LEU A 66 -7.07 -6.84 -3.42
N GLU A 67 -8.19 -7.44 -3.09
CA GLU A 67 -8.29 -8.86 -2.84
C GLU A 67 -9.25 -9.54 -3.80
N GLU A 68 -8.95 -10.78 -4.11
CA GLU A 68 -9.83 -11.67 -4.84
C GLU A 68 -10.49 -12.65 -3.88
N ASP A 69 -11.80 -12.65 -3.85
CA ASP A 69 -12.61 -13.61 -3.10
C ASP A 69 -13.54 -14.34 -4.07
N GLY A 70 -13.09 -15.49 -4.54
CA GLY A 70 -13.76 -16.21 -5.61
C GLY A 70 -13.76 -15.37 -6.90
N ARG A 71 -14.97 -15.02 -7.38
CA ARG A 71 -15.13 -14.15 -8.56
C ARG A 71 -15.25 -12.66 -8.21
N ARG A 72 -15.27 -12.35 -6.92
CA ARG A 72 -15.41 -10.98 -6.46
C ARG A 72 -14.05 -10.32 -6.31
N LEU A 73 -13.99 -9.07 -6.73
CA LEU A 73 -12.84 -8.19 -6.47
C LEU A 73 -13.25 -7.20 -5.41
N LEU A 74 -12.46 -7.14 -4.34
CA LEU A 74 -12.73 -6.35 -3.15
C LEU A 74 -11.56 -5.40 -2.88
N TYR A 75 -11.86 -4.16 -2.51
CA TYR A 75 -10.86 -3.28 -1.91
C TYR A 75 -11.00 -3.31 -0.39
N GLU A 76 -9.91 -3.55 0.29
CA GLU A 76 -9.80 -3.37 1.74
C GLU A 76 -9.12 -2.05 2.03
N VAL A 77 -9.83 -1.15 2.67
CA VAL A 77 -9.36 0.21 2.97
C VAL A 77 -9.20 0.35 4.48
N LYS A 78 -7.97 0.57 4.94
CA LYS A 78 -7.69 0.83 6.35
C LYS A 78 -7.65 2.32 6.62
N ILE A 79 -8.45 2.75 7.58
CA ILE A 79 -8.60 4.16 7.94
C ILE A 79 -8.31 4.34 9.43
N LEU A 80 -7.45 5.30 9.75
CA LEU A 80 -7.22 5.76 11.11
C LEU A 80 -8.22 6.87 11.44
N THR A 81 -9.11 6.62 12.38
CA THR A 81 -10.10 7.59 12.82
C THR A 81 -9.47 8.65 13.72
N ARG A 82 -10.18 9.77 13.91
CA ARG A 82 -9.71 10.84 14.82
C ARG A 82 -9.59 10.38 16.27
N SER A 83 -10.36 9.36 16.64
CA SER A 83 -10.27 8.74 17.98
C SER A 83 -9.10 7.76 18.13
N GLY A 84 -8.28 7.58 17.09
CA GLY A 84 -7.11 6.71 17.12
C GLY A 84 -7.41 5.23 16.88
N ARG A 85 -8.58 4.91 16.36
CA ARG A 85 -8.95 3.53 16.01
C ARG A 85 -8.66 3.24 14.55
N VAL A 86 -8.24 2.02 14.27
CA VAL A 86 -8.05 1.53 12.91
C VAL A 86 -9.30 0.76 12.49
N VAL A 87 -9.93 1.23 11.42
CA VAL A 87 -11.15 0.62 10.87
C VAL A 87 -10.88 0.15 9.45
N GLU A 88 -11.24 -1.07 9.15
CA GLU A 88 -11.13 -1.66 7.83
C GLU A 88 -12.50 -1.64 7.15
N VAL A 89 -12.55 -1.05 5.97
CA VAL A 89 -13.76 -0.98 5.14
C VAL A 89 -13.53 -1.83 3.90
N THR A 90 -14.35 -2.84 3.73
CA THR A 90 -14.32 -3.70 2.54
C THR A 90 -15.35 -3.20 1.55
N VAL A 91 -14.87 -2.86 0.34
CA VAL A 91 -15.69 -2.27 -0.72
C VAL A 91 -15.65 -3.17 -1.95
N ASN A 92 -16.80 -3.44 -2.53
CA ASN A 92 -16.85 -4.13 -3.81
C ASN A 92 -16.22 -3.25 -4.89
N ALA A 93 -15.16 -3.76 -5.52
CA ALA A 93 -14.37 -2.99 -6.47
C ALA A 93 -15.12 -2.65 -7.77
N ARG A 94 -16.19 -3.35 -8.08
CA ARG A 94 -16.97 -3.15 -9.31
C ARG A 94 -18.06 -2.12 -9.16
N ASN A 95 -18.79 -2.16 -8.04
CA ASN A 95 -19.97 -1.32 -7.84
C ASN A 95 -19.86 -0.33 -6.66
N GLY A 96 -18.79 -0.40 -5.88
CA GLY A 96 -18.59 0.50 -4.74
C GLY A 96 -19.43 0.18 -3.51
N ARG A 97 -20.12 -0.96 -3.49
CA ARG A 97 -20.91 -1.35 -2.33
C ARG A 97 -20.01 -1.70 -1.15
N ILE A 98 -20.30 -1.14 0.01
CA ILE A 98 -19.63 -1.49 1.25
C ILE A 98 -20.18 -2.84 1.72
N LEU A 99 -19.28 -3.81 1.88
CA LEU A 99 -19.62 -5.17 2.27
C LEU A 99 -19.40 -5.41 3.75
N GLU A 100 -18.37 -4.79 4.32
CA GLU A 100 -17.99 -4.98 5.71
C GLU A 100 -17.29 -3.73 6.25
N VAL A 101 -17.55 -3.44 7.51
CA VAL A 101 -16.82 -2.44 8.29
C VAL A 101 -16.39 -3.10 9.59
N GLU A 102 -15.09 -3.22 9.78
CA GLU A 102 -14.51 -3.96 10.89
C GLU A 102 -13.48 -3.09 11.61
N GLU A 103 -13.55 -3.07 12.92
CA GLU A 103 -12.56 -2.38 13.75
C GLU A 103 -11.47 -3.37 14.16
N ASP A 104 -10.22 -2.99 13.90
CA ASP A 104 -9.05 -3.75 14.32
C ASP A 104 -8.76 -3.61 15.83
#